data_45402203d890614b6aea0db3f2e23084
#
_entry.id   45402203d890614b6aea0db3f2e23084
#
_cell.length_a   1.000
_cell.length_b   1.000
_cell.length_c   1.000
_cell.angle_alpha   90.00
_cell.angle_beta   90.00
_cell.angle_gamma   90.00
#
_symmetry.space_group_name_H-M   'P 1'
#
loop_
_entity.id
_entity.type
_entity.pdbx_description
1 polymer ?
#
loop_
_entity_poly.entity_id
_entity_poly.type
_entity_poly.pdbx_seq_one_letter_code
_entity_poly.pdbx_strand_id
1 'polypeptide(L)'
;PDVNIIGTIATGLPNITSSKSNASGDKVDRTIAYVILLAASASQLNPSLDPSSGLKVAAMPVYTAASQLCIDELFEKVEQNKLTRNKTLKPDYRKVYGKLLAAIGYPTRALKSPLFVGTGERDIDVPPKSQLALVREACDAGTKVEAHLYAGLDHSGTVNPSFKDSITFARKVLAGQPINVQCDPTPQ
;
A
#
# COMPACT_ATOMS: atom_id res chain seq x y z
N PRO A 1 -4.81 -26.23 -8.43
CA PRO A 1 -3.94 -26.15 -9.60
C PRO A 1 -2.69 -25.37 -9.21
N ASP A 2 -1.54 -25.93 -9.50
CA ASP A 2 -0.27 -25.27 -9.22
C ASP A 2 -0.07 -24.18 -10.27
N VAL A 3 -0.13 -22.91 -9.84
CA VAL A 3 0.16 -21.77 -10.70
C VAL A 3 1.66 -21.53 -10.65
N ASN A 4 2.32 -21.59 -11.82
CA ASN A 4 3.73 -21.24 -11.95
C ASN A 4 3.87 -19.72 -12.12
N ILE A 5 4.25 -19.00 -11.06
CA ILE A 5 4.51 -17.57 -11.11
C ILE A 5 5.94 -17.33 -11.59
N ILE A 6 6.09 -16.86 -12.83
CA ILE A 6 7.40 -16.60 -13.46
C ILE A 6 7.91 -15.18 -13.31
N GLY A 7 7.06 -14.25 -12.87
CA GLY A 7 7.39 -12.84 -12.59
C GLY A 7 6.22 -12.12 -11.94
N THR A 8 6.50 -11.00 -11.29
CA THR A 8 5.49 -10.15 -10.64
C THR A 8 5.69 -8.71 -11.06
N ILE A 9 4.60 -7.99 -11.34
CA ILE A 9 4.58 -6.55 -11.63
C ILE A 9 3.73 -5.88 -10.58
N ALA A 10 4.27 -4.85 -9.92
CA ALA A 10 3.57 -4.07 -8.92
C ALA A 10 3.85 -2.58 -9.10
N THR A 11 2.82 -1.74 -8.95
CA THR A 11 2.91 -0.28 -8.99
C THR A 11 2.21 0.27 -7.75
N GLY A 12 2.82 1.26 -7.09
CA GLY A 12 2.25 1.82 -5.86
C GLY A 12 2.23 0.84 -4.68
N LEU A 13 3.25 0.00 -4.55
CA LEU A 13 3.29 -1.15 -3.65
C LEU A 13 3.37 -0.75 -2.16
N PRO A 14 2.35 -1.03 -1.31
CA PRO A 14 2.36 -0.62 0.09
C PRO A 14 3.30 -1.49 0.94
N ASN A 15 4.14 -0.85 1.76
CA ASN A 15 4.92 -1.54 2.79
C ASN A 15 4.17 -1.45 4.15
N ILE A 16 3.30 -2.41 4.40
CA ILE A 16 2.39 -2.40 5.55
C ILE A 16 3.13 -2.56 6.89
N THR A 17 4.30 -3.19 6.88
CA THR A 17 5.06 -3.50 8.10
C THR A 17 5.92 -2.34 8.59
N SER A 18 6.43 -1.50 7.69
CA SER A 18 7.40 -0.44 8.02
C SER A 18 6.79 0.95 8.24
N SER A 19 5.52 1.16 7.91
CA SER A 19 4.91 2.49 7.97
C SER A 19 4.64 2.92 9.40
N LYS A 20 5.65 3.48 10.06
CA LYS A 20 5.43 4.50 11.08
C LYS A 20 4.91 5.71 10.32
N SER A 21 3.59 5.95 10.34
CA SER A 21 3.03 7.18 9.80
C SER A 21 3.69 8.37 10.51
N ASN A 22 4.47 9.12 9.76
CA ASN A 22 5.06 10.40 10.23
C ASN A 22 4.07 11.56 10.09
N ALA A 23 2.80 11.29 9.72
CA ALA A 23 1.77 12.32 9.63
C ALA A 23 1.54 12.95 11.00
N SER A 24 1.56 14.27 11.05
CA SER A 24 1.13 15.04 12.23
C SER A 24 -0.26 14.57 12.62
N GLY A 25 -0.42 14.06 13.86
CA GLY A 25 -1.67 13.48 14.34
C GLY A 25 -2.87 14.44 14.32
N ASP A 26 -2.64 15.74 14.10
CA ASP A 26 -3.65 16.81 14.17
C ASP A 26 -4.00 17.45 12.81
N LYS A 27 -3.35 17.02 11.72
CA LYS A 27 -3.75 17.44 10.36
C LYS A 27 -4.82 16.51 9.81
N VAL A 28 -5.74 17.07 9.02
CA VAL A 28 -6.68 16.28 8.20
C VAL A 28 -5.85 15.44 7.24
N ASP A 29 -6.12 14.15 7.22
CA ASP A 29 -5.35 13.18 6.44
C ASP A 29 -6.32 12.22 5.75
N ARG A 30 -6.50 12.39 4.44
CA ARG A 30 -7.42 11.58 3.65
C ARG A 30 -7.03 10.09 3.67
N THR A 31 -5.75 9.76 3.86
CA THR A 31 -5.29 8.36 3.91
C THR A 31 -5.83 7.58 5.10
N ILE A 32 -6.47 8.26 6.06
CA ILE A 32 -7.26 7.64 7.14
C ILE A 32 -8.38 6.76 6.57
N ALA A 33 -8.90 7.06 5.38
CA ALA A 33 -9.89 6.23 4.70
C ALA A 33 -9.42 4.77 4.56
N TYR A 34 -8.15 4.54 4.24
CA TYR A 34 -7.58 3.18 4.16
C TYR A 34 -7.64 2.44 5.50
N VAL A 35 -7.39 3.15 6.61
CA VAL A 35 -7.47 2.53 7.95
C VAL A 35 -8.92 2.22 8.32
N ILE A 36 -9.86 3.07 7.89
CA ILE A 36 -11.29 2.83 8.10
C ILE A 36 -11.77 1.63 7.26
N LEU A 37 -11.35 1.52 5.99
CA LEU A 37 -11.61 0.35 5.15
C LEU A 37 -11.03 -0.93 5.77
N LEU A 38 -9.82 -0.85 6.31
CA LEU A 38 -9.19 -1.97 7.02
C LEU A 38 -10.03 -2.39 8.23
N ALA A 39 -10.55 -1.42 9.01
CA ALA A 39 -11.43 -1.69 10.14
C ALA A 39 -12.75 -2.33 9.71
N ALA A 40 -13.35 -1.86 8.61
CA ALA A 40 -14.56 -2.43 8.04
C ALA A 40 -14.33 -3.88 7.57
N SER A 41 -13.24 -4.12 6.84
CA SER A 41 -12.84 -5.47 6.42
C SER A 41 -12.59 -6.41 7.61
N ALA A 42 -11.94 -5.90 8.67
CA ALA A 42 -11.70 -6.69 9.89
C ALA A 42 -13.02 -7.12 10.55
N SER A 43 -14.02 -6.23 10.60
CA SER A 43 -15.33 -6.53 11.18
C SER A 43 -16.14 -7.50 10.30
N GLN A 44 -15.97 -7.44 8.97
CA GLN A 44 -16.60 -8.43 8.07
C GLN A 44 -16.00 -9.83 8.24
N LEU A 45 -14.68 -9.92 8.39
CA LEU A 45 -13.99 -11.20 8.60
C LEU A 45 -14.19 -11.76 10.02
N ASN A 46 -14.42 -10.88 10.99
CA ASN A 46 -14.71 -11.24 12.37
C ASN A 46 -15.90 -10.42 12.89
N PRO A 47 -17.15 -10.90 12.73
CA PRO A 47 -18.35 -10.16 13.14
C PRO A 47 -18.42 -9.85 14.64
N SER A 48 -17.64 -10.52 15.48
CA SER A 48 -17.54 -10.21 16.92
C SER A 48 -16.62 -9.01 17.22
N LEU A 49 -15.89 -8.50 16.22
CA LEU A 49 -15.01 -7.35 16.38
C LEU A 49 -15.84 -6.06 16.34
N ASP A 50 -15.97 -5.40 17.48
CA ASP A 50 -16.55 -4.06 17.55
C ASP A 50 -15.60 -3.03 16.95
N PRO A 51 -15.96 -2.33 15.86
CA PRO A 51 -15.12 -1.30 15.25
C PRO A 51 -14.75 -0.18 16.20
N SER A 52 -15.61 0.12 17.18
CA SER A 52 -15.31 1.12 18.20
C SER A 52 -14.14 0.73 19.11
N SER A 53 -13.69 -0.52 19.09
CA SER A 53 -12.50 -0.96 19.82
C SER A 53 -11.22 -0.26 19.32
N GLY A 54 -11.09 0.02 18.02
CA GLY A 54 -9.92 0.68 17.42
C GLY A 54 -10.19 2.09 16.89
N LEU A 55 -11.48 2.42 16.62
CA LEU A 55 -11.90 3.72 16.11
C LEU A 55 -12.57 4.57 17.20
N LYS A 56 -12.42 5.89 17.08
CA LYS A 56 -13.13 6.86 17.90
C LYS A 56 -14.49 7.21 17.27
N VAL A 57 -15.41 7.73 18.07
CA VAL A 57 -16.78 8.09 17.64
C VAL A 57 -16.78 9.00 16.41
N ALA A 58 -15.83 9.95 16.31
CA ALA A 58 -15.74 10.85 15.16
C ALA A 58 -15.53 10.13 13.80
N ALA A 59 -14.98 8.93 13.81
CA ALA A 59 -14.76 8.13 12.58
C ALA A 59 -15.99 7.32 12.17
N MET A 60 -16.96 7.12 13.04
CA MET A 60 -18.08 6.20 12.81
C MET A 60 -18.94 6.56 11.59
N PRO A 61 -19.22 7.84 11.28
CA PRO A 61 -19.96 8.18 10.04
C PRO A 61 -19.25 7.73 8.76
N VAL A 62 -17.91 7.83 8.71
CA VAL A 62 -17.11 7.39 7.57
C VAL A 62 -16.99 5.86 7.56
N TYR A 63 -16.86 5.23 8.72
CA TYR A 63 -16.86 3.77 8.85
C TYR A 63 -18.17 3.15 8.32
N THR A 64 -19.32 3.71 8.70
CA THR A 64 -20.61 3.22 8.21
C THR A 64 -20.75 3.35 6.70
N ALA A 65 -20.19 4.40 6.12
CA ALA A 65 -20.21 4.61 4.68
C ALA A 65 -19.21 3.70 3.90
N ALA A 66 -18.21 3.15 4.58
CA ALA A 66 -17.12 2.38 3.94
C ALA A 66 -17.58 1.09 3.23
N SER A 67 -18.76 0.55 3.59
CA SER A 67 -19.36 -0.61 2.90
C SER A 67 -20.09 -0.27 1.61
N GLN A 68 -20.28 1.02 1.30
CA GLN A 68 -21.13 1.48 0.19
C GLN A 68 -20.41 2.42 -0.77
N LEU A 69 -19.27 2.99 -0.38
CA LEU A 69 -18.55 4.00 -1.13
C LEU A 69 -17.21 3.48 -1.65
N CYS A 70 -16.79 4.00 -2.79
CA CYS A 70 -15.44 3.84 -3.31
C CYS A 70 -14.44 4.73 -2.56
N ILE A 71 -13.14 4.50 -2.80
CA ILE A 71 -12.07 5.16 -2.03
C ILE A 71 -12.08 6.69 -2.18
N ASP A 72 -12.36 7.21 -3.38
CA ASP A 72 -12.37 8.66 -3.62
C ASP A 72 -13.49 9.35 -2.82
N GLU A 73 -14.67 8.76 -2.80
CA GLU A 73 -15.80 9.26 -2.00
C GLU A 73 -15.52 9.17 -0.50
N LEU A 74 -14.76 8.16 -0.06
CA LEU A 74 -14.31 8.06 1.34
C LEU A 74 -13.26 9.12 1.67
N PHE A 75 -12.36 9.47 0.75
CA PHE A 75 -11.45 10.59 0.92
C PHE A 75 -12.21 11.89 1.14
N GLU A 76 -13.22 12.18 0.31
CA GLU A 76 -14.07 13.35 0.49
C GLU A 76 -14.78 13.35 1.86
N LYS A 77 -15.31 12.20 2.29
CA LYS A 77 -15.95 12.09 3.61
C LYS A 77 -14.97 12.31 4.76
N VAL A 78 -13.74 11.83 4.66
CA VAL A 78 -12.68 12.10 5.64
C VAL A 78 -12.42 13.60 5.75
N GLU A 79 -12.32 14.30 4.61
CA GLU A 79 -12.11 15.74 4.55
C GLU A 79 -13.30 16.53 5.10
N GLN A 80 -14.54 16.20 4.68
CA GLN A 80 -15.77 16.82 5.16
C GLN A 80 -15.92 16.69 6.70
N ASN A 81 -15.56 15.53 7.26
CA ASN A 81 -15.59 15.29 8.70
C ASN A 81 -14.34 15.81 9.42
N LYS A 82 -13.39 16.42 8.68
CA LYS A 82 -12.11 16.95 9.21
C LYS A 82 -11.41 15.92 10.09
N LEU A 83 -11.36 14.68 9.62
CA LEU A 83 -10.74 13.60 10.37
C LEU A 83 -9.22 13.76 10.37
N THR A 84 -8.66 13.67 11.56
CA THR A 84 -7.24 13.61 11.81
C THR A 84 -6.93 12.25 12.42
N ARG A 85 -5.69 11.83 12.41
CA ARG A 85 -5.30 10.57 13.05
C ARG A 85 -5.75 10.54 14.53
N ASN A 86 -5.53 11.65 15.24
CA ASN A 86 -5.89 11.76 16.67
C ASN A 86 -7.40 11.75 16.91
N LYS A 87 -8.21 12.25 15.97
CA LYS A 87 -9.68 12.19 16.07
C LYS A 87 -10.25 10.81 15.70
N THR A 88 -9.52 10.04 14.90
CA THR A 88 -10.01 8.79 14.28
C THR A 88 -9.59 7.57 15.05
N LEU A 89 -8.32 7.48 15.45
CA LEU A 89 -7.73 6.25 15.95
C LEU A 89 -7.55 6.27 17.47
N LYS A 90 -7.86 5.16 18.12
CA LYS A 90 -7.48 4.91 19.51
C LYS A 90 -5.99 4.54 19.58
N PRO A 91 -5.30 4.76 20.71
CA PRO A 91 -3.86 4.48 20.81
C PRO A 91 -3.47 3.05 20.46
N ASP A 92 -4.29 2.10 20.80
CA ASP A 92 -4.07 0.65 20.64
C ASP A 92 -4.73 0.05 19.38
N TYR A 93 -5.18 0.90 18.42
CA TYR A 93 -5.83 0.44 17.18
C TYR A 93 -5.02 -0.63 16.44
N ARG A 94 -3.67 -0.55 16.48
CA ARG A 94 -2.78 -1.54 15.86
C ARG A 94 -2.88 -2.91 16.55
N LYS A 95 -3.14 -2.94 17.85
CA LYS A 95 -3.37 -4.19 18.59
C LYS A 95 -4.71 -4.80 18.21
N VAL A 96 -5.74 -3.95 18.07
CA VAL A 96 -7.10 -4.37 17.68
C VAL A 96 -7.11 -4.98 16.29
N TYR A 97 -6.49 -4.31 15.31
CA TYR A 97 -6.44 -4.79 13.91
C TYR A 97 -5.18 -5.59 13.57
N GLY A 98 -4.34 -5.91 14.55
CA GLY A 98 -3.01 -6.50 14.33
C GLY A 98 -3.03 -7.85 13.62
N LYS A 99 -4.02 -8.71 13.87
CA LYS A 99 -4.17 -9.98 13.16
C LYS A 99 -4.43 -9.79 11.67
N LEU A 100 -5.29 -8.81 11.31
CA LEU A 100 -5.55 -8.50 9.91
C LEU A 100 -4.34 -7.85 9.25
N LEU A 101 -3.68 -6.89 9.93
CA LEU A 101 -2.44 -6.29 9.44
C LEU A 101 -1.35 -7.33 9.18
N ALA A 102 -1.23 -8.33 10.04
CA ALA A 102 -0.31 -9.45 9.83
C ALA A 102 -0.71 -10.33 8.64
N ALA A 103 -2.02 -10.59 8.47
CA ALA A 103 -2.53 -11.42 7.38
C ALA A 103 -2.39 -10.80 6.00
N ILE A 104 -2.48 -9.45 5.89
CA ILE A 104 -2.26 -8.71 4.63
C ILE A 104 -0.80 -8.32 4.41
N GLY A 105 0.07 -8.58 5.37
CA GLY A 105 1.51 -8.38 5.24
C GLY A 105 2.12 -9.40 4.28
N TYR A 106 3.24 -9.02 3.65
CA TYR A 106 3.94 -9.94 2.76
C TYR A 106 4.65 -11.04 3.59
N PRO A 107 4.39 -12.32 3.31
CA PRO A 107 4.93 -13.44 4.10
C PRO A 107 6.45 -13.60 3.93
N THR A 108 6.98 -13.14 2.80
CA THR A 108 8.42 -13.16 2.49
C THR A 108 8.79 -11.99 1.59
N ARG A 109 10.06 -11.59 1.64
CA ARG A 109 10.70 -10.69 0.70
C ARG A 109 11.54 -11.45 -0.34
N ALA A 110 11.87 -12.71 -0.06
CA ALA A 110 12.62 -13.58 -0.96
C ALA A 110 11.69 -14.25 -1.96
N LEU A 111 11.54 -13.64 -3.14
CA LEU A 111 10.78 -14.22 -4.25
C LEU A 111 11.72 -15.05 -5.15
N LYS A 112 11.22 -16.21 -5.60
CA LYS A 112 11.95 -17.05 -6.57
C LYS A 112 11.92 -16.47 -7.98
N SER A 113 10.83 -15.75 -8.31
CA SER A 113 10.63 -15.06 -9.59
C SER A 113 11.01 -13.59 -9.49
N PRO A 114 11.41 -12.95 -10.59
CA PRO A 114 11.75 -11.53 -10.60
C PRO A 114 10.54 -10.65 -10.34
N LEU A 115 10.80 -9.46 -9.78
CA LEU A 115 9.82 -8.47 -9.40
C LEU A 115 10.08 -7.14 -10.13
N PHE A 116 9.06 -6.59 -10.79
CA PHE A 116 9.04 -5.19 -11.23
C PHE A 116 8.31 -4.32 -10.21
N VAL A 117 8.89 -3.15 -9.89
CA VAL A 117 8.24 -2.17 -9.00
C VAL A 117 8.27 -0.78 -9.65
N GLY A 118 7.07 -0.22 -9.88
CA GLY A 118 6.88 1.18 -10.29
C GLY A 118 6.48 2.06 -9.11
N THR A 119 7.25 3.13 -8.84
CA THR A 119 7.01 4.06 -7.74
C THR A 119 6.87 5.48 -8.28
N GLY A 120 5.80 6.20 -7.90
CA GLY A 120 5.64 7.63 -8.19
C GLY A 120 6.41 8.48 -7.17
N GLU A 121 7.20 9.43 -7.65
CA GLU A 121 8.01 10.29 -6.77
C GLU A 121 7.15 11.15 -5.83
N ARG A 122 5.93 11.52 -6.26
CA ARG A 122 4.97 12.34 -5.48
C ARG A 122 3.78 11.54 -4.95
N ASP A 123 3.93 10.23 -4.84
CA ASP A 123 2.88 9.37 -4.28
C ASP A 123 2.65 9.70 -2.79
N ILE A 124 1.48 10.28 -2.50
CA ILE A 124 1.06 10.62 -1.13
C ILE A 124 0.20 9.53 -0.49
N ASP A 125 -0.37 8.63 -1.26
CA ASP A 125 -1.20 7.52 -0.78
C ASP A 125 -0.33 6.39 -0.24
N VAL A 126 0.73 6.05 -0.99
CA VAL A 126 1.79 5.13 -0.56
C VAL A 126 3.14 5.83 -0.70
N PRO A 127 3.66 6.46 0.36
CA PRO A 127 4.85 7.30 0.27
C PRO A 127 6.04 6.61 -0.39
N PRO A 128 6.76 7.25 -1.34
CA PRO A 128 7.87 6.66 -2.09
C PRO A 128 8.94 6.04 -1.19
N LYS A 129 9.25 6.72 -0.08
CA LYS A 129 10.20 6.21 0.91
C LYS A 129 9.83 4.81 1.43
N SER A 130 8.52 4.55 1.61
CA SER A 130 8.01 3.27 2.08
C SER A 130 8.12 2.19 0.99
N GLN A 131 7.79 2.54 -0.25
CA GLN A 131 7.89 1.64 -1.40
C GLN A 131 9.34 1.26 -1.67
N LEU A 132 10.25 2.24 -1.70
CA LEU A 132 11.68 2.01 -1.93
C LEU A 132 12.35 1.23 -0.78
N ALA A 133 11.87 1.37 0.45
CA ALA A 133 12.32 0.51 1.56
C ALA A 133 11.95 -0.95 1.30
N LEU A 134 10.74 -1.23 0.80
CA LEU A 134 10.31 -2.58 0.44
C LEU A 134 11.14 -3.15 -0.73
N VAL A 135 11.48 -2.33 -1.72
CA VAL A 135 12.39 -2.71 -2.81
C VAL A 135 13.74 -3.17 -2.27
N ARG A 136 14.36 -2.37 -1.38
CA ARG A 136 15.64 -2.74 -0.75
C ARG A 136 15.53 -4.02 0.07
N GLU A 137 14.49 -4.15 0.89
CA GLU A 137 14.23 -5.38 1.66
C GLU A 137 14.11 -6.62 0.75
N ALA A 138 13.47 -6.50 -0.41
CA ALA A 138 13.36 -7.60 -1.37
C ALA A 138 14.71 -7.93 -2.04
N CYS A 139 15.48 -6.91 -2.43
CA CYS A 139 16.83 -7.10 -2.96
C CYS A 139 17.76 -7.76 -1.95
N ASP A 140 17.77 -7.29 -0.71
CA ASP A 140 18.58 -7.84 0.38
C ASP A 140 18.23 -9.29 0.69
N ALA A 141 16.95 -9.65 0.49
CA ALA A 141 16.48 -11.03 0.59
C ALA A 141 16.79 -11.91 -0.64
N GLY A 142 17.47 -11.37 -1.65
CA GLY A 142 17.89 -12.10 -2.85
C GLY A 142 16.89 -12.08 -4.02
N THR A 143 15.80 -11.34 -3.94
CA THR A 143 14.87 -11.15 -5.06
C THR A 143 15.53 -10.30 -6.15
N LYS A 144 15.44 -10.71 -7.41
CA LYS A 144 15.84 -9.89 -8.55
C LYS A 144 14.75 -8.84 -8.79
N VAL A 145 15.04 -7.58 -8.48
CA VAL A 145 14.07 -6.48 -8.60
C VAL A 145 14.49 -5.53 -9.72
N GLU A 146 13.55 -5.17 -10.60
CA GLU A 146 13.67 -4.07 -11.55
C GLU A 146 12.77 -2.93 -11.06
N ALA A 147 13.34 -1.99 -10.30
CA ALA A 147 12.60 -0.88 -9.73
C ALA A 147 12.78 0.40 -10.55
N HIS A 148 11.70 1.16 -10.69
CA HIS A 148 11.63 2.45 -11.36
C HIS A 148 11.02 3.50 -10.44
N LEU A 149 11.59 4.72 -10.43
CA LEU A 149 11.06 5.89 -9.74
C LEU A 149 10.67 6.93 -10.77
N TYR A 150 9.37 7.20 -10.91
CA TYR A 150 8.82 8.10 -11.94
C TYR A 150 8.72 9.52 -11.41
N ALA A 151 9.51 10.43 -11.99
CA ALA A 151 9.61 11.82 -11.58
C ALA A 151 8.26 12.55 -11.67
N GLY A 152 7.89 13.25 -10.60
CA GLY A 152 6.72 14.11 -10.55
C GLY A 152 5.35 13.39 -10.56
N LEU A 153 5.30 12.06 -10.65
CA LEU A 153 4.06 11.31 -10.69
C LEU A 153 3.55 10.94 -9.30
N ASP A 154 2.23 10.98 -9.13
CA ASP A 154 1.51 10.52 -7.93
C ASP A 154 1.13 9.04 -8.04
N HIS A 155 0.31 8.55 -7.09
CA HIS A 155 -0.11 7.15 -7.01
C HIS A 155 -0.78 6.66 -8.30
N SER A 156 -1.88 7.31 -8.69
CA SER A 156 -2.66 6.93 -9.87
C SER A 156 -1.94 7.28 -11.17
N GLY A 157 -1.25 8.42 -11.20
CA GLY A 157 -0.49 8.91 -12.34
C GLY A 157 0.67 8.00 -12.74
N THR A 158 1.17 7.16 -11.82
CA THR A 158 2.28 6.24 -12.11
C THR A 158 1.86 5.02 -12.93
N VAL A 159 0.60 4.61 -12.89
CA VAL A 159 0.12 3.36 -13.51
C VAL A 159 0.40 3.32 -15.00
N ASN A 160 -0.12 4.28 -15.76
CA ASN A 160 0.02 4.30 -17.22
C ASN A 160 1.46 4.52 -17.72
N PRO A 161 2.23 5.50 -17.18
CA PRO A 161 3.63 5.67 -17.56
C PRO A 161 4.51 4.45 -17.29
N SER A 162 4.27 3.72 -16.19
CA SER A 162 5.02 2.51 -15.87
C SER A 162 4.74 1.34 -16.81
N PHE A 163 3.67 1.41 -17.61
CA PHE A 163 3.22 0.30 -18.46
C PHE A 163 4.25 -0.07 -19.52
N LYS A 164 4.95 0.91 -20.11
CA LYS A 164 6.01 0.67 -21.11
C LYS A 164 7.14 -0.20 -20.53
N ASP A 165 7.59 0.14 -19.32
CA ASP A 165 8.71 -0.53 -18.69
C ASP A 165 8.29 -1.91 -18.15
N SER A 166 7.11 -2.00 -17.55
CA SER A 166 6.56 -3.26 -17.04
C SER A 166 6.25 -4.27 -18.15
N ILE A 167 5.80 -3.84 -19.35
CA ILE A 167 5.66 -4.71 -20.52
C ILE A 167 7.03 -5.21 -21.00
N THR A 168 8.02 -4.32 -21.00
CA THR A 168 9.40 -4.69 -21.39
C THR A 168 9.97 -5.74 -20.42
N PHE A 169 9.77 -5.53 -19.13
CA PHE A 169 10.08 -6.52 -18.09
C PHE A 169 9.36 -7.85 -18.34
N ALA A 170 8.04 -7.81 -18.54
CA ALA A 170 7.25 -9.03 -18.79
C ALA A 170 7.74 -9.82 -20.00
N ARG A 171 8.08 -9.14 -21.11
CA ARG A 171 8.62 -9.79 -22.32
C ARG A 171 9.95 -10.46 -22.05
N LYS A 172 10.87 -9.83 -21.30
CA LYS A 172 12.15 -10.44 -20.90
C LYS A 172 11.92 -11.70 -20.08
N VAL A 173 11.04 -11.63 -19.08
CA VAL A 173 10.72 -12.77 -18.20
C VAL A 173 10.14 -13.94 -19.01
N LEU A 174 9.17 -13.66 -19.90
CA LEU A 174 8.56 -14.67 -20.75
C LEU A 174 9.57 -15.33 -21.71
N ALA A 175 10.56 -14.56 -22.18
CA ALA A 175 11.62 -15.04 -23.06
C ALA A 175 12.80 -15.70 -22.29
N GLY A 176 12.73 -15.82 -20.98
CA GLY A 176 13.83 -16.32 -20.14
C GLY A 176 15.08 -15.43 -20.15
N GLN A 177 14.95 -14.17 -20.57
CA GLN A 177 16.04 -13.21 -20.65
C GLN A 177 16.30 -12.56 -19.28
N PRO A 178 17.53 -12.09 -19.01
CA PRO A 178 17.83 -11.36 -17.78
C PRO A 178 17.08 -10.02 -17.75
N ILE A 179 16.55 -9.68 -16.57
CA ILE A 179 15.96 -8.35 -16.27
C ILE A 179 17.05 -7.35 -15.95
N ASN A 180 16.70 -6.06 -15.96
CA ASN A 180 17.58 -4.98 -15.52
C ASN A 180 17.45 -4.82 -13.98
N VAL A 181 18.32 -5.49 -13.22
CA VAL A 181 18.26 -5.42 -11.74
C VAL A 181 18.61 -4.01 -11.28
N GLN A 182 17.65 -3.36 -10.59
CA GLN A 182 17.80 -2.03 -10.01
C GLN A 182 17.11 -1.99 -8.63
N CYS A 183 17.91 -1.83 -7.58
CA CYS A 183 17.43 -1.83 -6.19
C CYS A 183 17.34 -0.43 -5.57
N ASP A 184 17.95 0.56 -6.20
CA ASP A 184 18.01 1.96 -5.72
C ASP A 184 17.80 2.92 -6.90
N PRO A 185 16.56 2.97 -7.46
CA PRO A 185 16.29 3.77 -8.65
C PRO A 185 16.37 5.26 -8.34
N THR A 186 16.87 6.02 -9.30
CA THR A 186 16.79 7.49 -9.33
C THR A 186 15.58 7.93 -10.14
N PRO A 187 15.03 9.13 -9.89
CA PRO A 187 13.91 9.67 -10.67
C PRO A 187 14.25 9.74 -12.17
N GLN A 188 13.32 9.30 -13.01
CA GLN A 188 13.41 9.28 -14.47
C GLN A 188 12.15 9.87 -15.12
#